data_88afbed57a4708f151b459120343d323
#
_entry.id   88afbed57a4708f151b459120343d323
#
_cell.length_a   1.000
_cell.length_b   1.000
_cell.length_c   1.000
_cell.angle_alpha   90.00
_cell.angle_beta   90.00
_cell.angle_gamma   90.00
#
_symmetry.space_group_name_H-M   'P 1'
#
loop_
_entity.id
_entity.type
_entity.pdbx_description
1 polymer ?
#
loop_
_entity_poly.entity_id
_entity_poly.type
_entity_poly.pdbx_seq_one_letter_code
_entity_poly.pdbx_strand_id
1 'polypeptide(L)'
;MDSYTLGGAVEQVEAKFAELLGKEQAIFMPTGTLGNHMALRELAGPYRKVIVQAESHIYKDIGDAAQTLSGLNLVPLAPGRTTFTLEEVKQAIESFRDERATTRVGVISIESLVRRQDDAMFDGEQMRRISDYARAQEVRMHLDGARLFVEAAHREIAPAQQAALFDTVFVSLSKCFNSASSAILAGYADFIDDFYHTRRMFGGSLAQAWPQAAVALHYADYFIADYRAAWSAVEPLFQHLDGDAAFRAAV
;
A
#
# COMPACT_ATOMS: atom_id res chain seq x y z
N MET A 1 -13.88 15.34 -18.32
CA MET A 1 -12.65 15.98 -17.84
C MET A 1 -12.85 16.33 -16.38
N ASP A 2 -11.83 16.26 -15.59
CA ASP A 2 -11.82 16.71 -14.19
C ASP A 2 -11.31 18.17 -14.10
N SER A 3 -11.51 18.77 -12.94
CA SER A 3 -10.91 20.06 -12.59
C SER A 3 -10.27 19.95 -11.21
N TYR A 4 -8.94 20.09 -11.17
CA TYR A 4 -8.16 19.88 -9.95
C TYR A 4 -8.44 18.55 -9.24
N THR A 5 -8.52 17.49 -10.05
CA THR A 5 -8.83 16.11 -9.60
C THR A 5 -10.24 15.92 -9.02
N LEU A 6 -11.22 16.75 -9.42
CA LEU A 6 -12.63 16.59 -9.08
C LEU A 6 -13.46 16.32 -10.33
N GLY A 7 -14.32 15.30 -10.26
CA GLY A 7 -15.25 14.93 -11.31
C GLY A 7 -14.67 14.09 -12.44
N GLY A 8 -15.50 13.74 -13.40
CA GLY A 8 -15.13 13.03 -14.63
C GLY A 8 -14.52 11.64 -14.41
N ALA A 9 -13.47 11.30 -15.14
CA ALA A 9 -12.80 10.00 -15.04
C ALA A 9 -12.10 9.80 -13.67
N VAL A 10 -11.74 10.89 -12.98
CA VAL A 10 -11.12 10.79 -11.65
C VAL A 10 -12.14 10.26 -10.65
N GLU A 11 -13.32 10.85 -10.59
CA GLU A 11 -14.40 10.37 -9.72
C GLU A 11 -14.81 8.91 -10.03
N GLN A 12 -14.82 8.55 -11.33
CA GLN A 12 -15.14 7.19 -11.75
C GLN A 12 -14.09 6.18 -11.30
N VAL A 13 -12.79 6.51 -11.40
CA VAL A 13 -11.71 5.60 -10.94
C VAL A 13 -11.68 5.51 -9.42
N GLU A 14 -11.95 6.58 -8.70
CA GLU A 14 -12.09 6.58 -7.24
C GLU A 14 -13.23 5.65 -6.79
N ALA A 15 -14.43 5.80 -7.36
CA ALA A 15 -15.56 4.93 -7.07
C ALA A 15 -15.27 3.46 -7.43
N LYS A 16 -14.65 3.21 -8.59
CA LYS A 16 -14.31 1.87 -9.04
C LYS A 16 -13.33 1.17 -8.08
N PHE A 17 -12.29 1.85 -7.63
CA PHE A 17 -11.32 1.26 -6.71
C PHE A 17 -11.84 1.15 -5.28
N ALA A 18 -12.75 2.03 -4.83
CA ALA A 18 -13.47 1.83 -3.58
C ALA A 18 -14.26 0.51 -3.60
N GLU A 19 -14.99 0.25 -4.69
CA GLU A 19 -15.72 -1.01 -4.92
C GLU A 19 -14.78 -2.23 -4.92
N LEU A 20 -13.71 -2.21 -5.73
CA LEU A 20 -12.76 -3.32 -5.88
C LEU A 20 -12.02 -3.67 -4.58
N LEU A 21 -11.80 -2.68 -3.72
CA LEU A 21 -11.13 -2.83 -2.44
C LEU A 21 -12.10 -3.04 -1.27
N GLY A 22 -13.41 -2.95 -1.50
CA GLY A 22 -14.42 -3.05 -0.45
C GLY A 22 -14.29 -1.95 0.61
N LYS A 23 -13.90 -0.75 0.20
CA LYS A 23 -13.77 0.44 1.05
C LYS A 23 -14.91 1.41 0.77
N GLU A 24 -15.22 2.27 1.76
CA GLU A 24 -16.31 3.24 1.64
C GLU A 24 -16.01 4.30 0.60
N GLN A 25 -14.76 4.78 0.56
CA GLN A 25 -14.30 5.79 -0.39
C GLN A 25 -12.85 5.57 -0.81
N ALA A 26 -12.49 6.21 -1.92
CA ALA A 26 -11.11 6.29 -2.38
C ALA A 26 -10.82 7.69 -2.94
N ILE A 27 -9.54 8.06 -2.95
CA ILE A 27 -9.06 9.32 -3.50
C ILE A 27 -7.88 9.07 -4.44
N PHE A 28 -7.90 9.75 -5.58
CA PHE A 28 -6.80 9.75 -6.55
C PHE A 28 -5.59 10.52 -6.00
N MET A 29 -4.42 9.92 -6.11
CA MET A 29 -3.14 10.49 -5.69
C MET A 29 -2.19 10.58 -6.89
N PRO A 30 -1.47 11.71 -7.09
CA PRO A 30 -0.58 11.87 -8.24
C PRO A 30 0.65 10.97 -8.17
N THR A 31 1.09 10.59 -6.97
CA THR A 31 2.26 9.73 -6.73
C THR A 31 2.05 8.79 -5.55
N GLY A 32 2.75 7.64 -5.57
CA GLY A 32 2.72 6.71 -4.47
C GLY A 32 3.35 7.25 -3.18
N THR A 33 4.46 7.97 -3.30
CA THR A 33 5.11 8.60 -2.16
C THR A 33 4.15 9.52 -1.39
N LEU A 34 3.40 10.36 -2.12
CA LEU A 34 2.43 11.25 -1.49
C LEU A 34 1.28 10.46 -0.84
N GLY A 35 0.73 9.46 -1.52
CA GLY A 35 -0.38 8.66 -1.00
C GLY A 35 -0.03 7.94 0.30
N ASN A 36 1.07 7.20 0.31
CA ASN A 36 1.55 6.49 1.50
C ASN A 36 1.91 7.43 2.65
N HIS A 37 2.69 8.48 2.35
CA HIS A 37 3.09 9.46 3.36
C HIS A 37 1.89 10.13 4.04
N MET A 38 0.92 10.58 3.25
CA MET A 38 -0.28 11.22 3.78
C MET A 38 -1.15 10.25 4.57
N ALA A 39 -1.31 9.01 4.10
CA ALA A 39 -2.06 7.98 4.84
C ALA A 39 -1.47 7.77 6.24
N LEU A 40 -0.15 7.61 6.33
CA LEU A 40 0.52 7.45 7.63
C LEU A 40 0.38 8.67 8.53
N ARG A 41 0.50 9.87 7.96
CA ARG A 41 0.35 11.13 8.69
C ARG A 41 -1.01 11.24 9.37
N GLU A 42 -2.09 11.03 8.61
CA GLU A 42 -3.45 11.19 9.12
C GLU A 42 -3.85 10.05 10.06
N LEU A 43 -3.48 8.80 9.74
CA LEU A 43 -3.73 7.65 10.63
C LEU A 43 -3.00 7.75 11.95
N ALA A 44 -1.77 8.25 11.95
CA ALA A 44 -0.97 8.38 13.17
C ALA A 44 -1.55 9.43 14.12
N GLY A 45 -2.20 10.46 13.60
CA GLY A 45 -2.80 11.54 14.39
C GLY A 45 -1.79 12.16 15.37
N PRO A 46 -2.07 12.19 16.68
CA PRO A 46 -1.14 12.69 17.69
C PRO A 46 0.01 11.70 17.99
N TYR A 47 -0.14 10.41 17.62
CA TYR A 47 0.85 9.37 17.90
C TYR A 47 1.81 9.24 16.72
N ARG A 48 3.06 9.66 16.90
CA ARG A 48 4.03 9.82 15.81
C ARG A 48 4.85 8.59 15.48
N LYS A 49 4.74 7.47 16.21
CA LYS A 49 5.46 6.24 15.92
C LYS A 49 4.69 5.37 14.94
N VAL A 50 5.38 4.94 13.89
CA VAL A 50 4.83 4.08 12.82
C VAL A 50 5.72 2.87 12.66
N ILE A 51 5.19 1.67 12.91
CA ILE A 51 5.89 0.41 12.65
C ILE A 51 5.83 0.11 11.14
N VAL A 52 6.98 -0.24 10.56
CA VAL A 52 7.15 -0.57 9.12
C VAL A 52 8.11 -1.75 8.96
N GLN A 53 8.09 -2.44 7.79
CA GLN A 53 9.20 -3.31 7.43
C GLN A 53 10.45 -2.49 7.18
N ALA A 54 11.62 -3.00 7.61
CA ALA A 54 12.90 -2.36 7.34
C ALA A 54 13.21 -2.29 5.82
N GLU A 55 12.63 -3.18 5.03
CA GLU A 55 12.79 -3.25 3.58
C GLU A 55 11.64 -2.59 2.81
N SER A 56 10.69 -1.93 3.49
CA SER A 56 9.55 -1.29 2.84
C SER A 56 9.94 -0.06 2.02
N HIS A 57 9.16 0.21 0.98
CA HIS A 57 9.22 1.43 0.18
C HIS A 57 9.13 2.69 1.05
N ILE A 58 8.23 2.69 2.02
CA ILE A 58 8.02 3.81 2.96
C ILE A 58 9.29 4.10 3.78
N TYR A 59 10.06 3.09 4.14
CA TYR A 59 11.27 3.28 4.94
C TYR A 59 12.50 3.61 4.10
N LYS A 60 12.62 3.03 2.90
CA LYS A 60 13.84 3.08 2.09
C LYS A 60 13.80 4.05 0.90
N ASP A 61 12.63 4.32 0.33
CA ASP A 61 12.55 4.88 -1.02
C ASP A 61 11.82 6.23 -1.11
N ILE A 62 11.23 6.74 -0.03
CA ILE A 62 10.44 7.99 -0.07
C ILE A 62 11.24 9.25 0.34
N GLY A 63 12.58 9.15 0.46
CA GLY A 63 13.44 10.29 0.75
C GLY A 63 13.13 10.95 2.10
N ASP A 64 12.89 10.16 3.14
CA ASP A 64 12.54 10.60 4.49
C ASP A 64 11.30 11.54 4.56
N ALA A 65 10.40 11.47 3.56
CA ALA A 65 9.23 12.34 3.50
C ALA A 65 8.33 12.21 4.75
N ALA A 66 8.16 11.00 5.27
CA ALA A 66 7.35 10.75 6.47
C ALA A 66 7.92 11.46 7.70
N GLN A 67 9.24 11.41 7.89
CA GLN A 67 9.94 12.04 8.99
C GLN A 67 10.00 13.55 8.82
N THR A 68 10.44 14.01 7.64
CA THR A 68 10.75 15.42 7.38
C THR A 68 9.50 16.29 7.26
N LEU A 69 8.48 15.80 6.53
CA LEU A 69 7.28 16.59 6.24
C LEU A 69 6.17 16.41 7.28
N SER A 70 6.16 15.28 8.00
CA SER A 70 5.09 14.97 8.95
C SER A 70 5.57 14.68 10.37
N GLY A 71 6.88 14.70 10.62
CA GLY A 71 7.45 14.45 11.95
C GLY A 71 7.14 13.04 12.48
N LEU A 72 6.99 12.06 11.59
CA LEU A 72 6.77 10.68 11.97
C LEU A 72 8.09 10.00 12.36
N ASN A 73 8.05 9.13 13.34
CA ASN A 73 9.15 8.27 13.73
C ASN A 73 8.89 6.86 13.19
N LEU A 74 9.56 6.49 12.11
CA LEU A 74 9.44 5.16 11.55
C LEU A 74 10.25 4.16 12.40
N VAL A 75 9.61 3.06 12.79
CA VAL A 75 10.17 1.98 13.58
C VAL A 75 10.31 0.76 12.69
N PRO A 76 11.51 0.54 12.10
CA PRO A 76 11.72 -0.56 11.17
C PRO A 76 11.85 -1.89 11.92
N LEU A 77 11.08 -2.88 11.50
CA LEU A 77 11.16 -4.26 11.97
C LEU A 77 11.67 -5.20 10.88
N ALA A 78 12.15 -6.36 11.27
CA ALA A 78 12.54 -7.47 10.40
C ALA A 78 13.56 -7.09 9.31
N PRO A 79 14.75 -6.53 9.66
CA PRO A 79 15.75 -6.21 8.66
C PRO A 79 16.16 -7.46 7.86
N GLY A 80 16.21 -7.33 6.52
CA GLY A 80 16.53 -8.41 5.59
C GLY A 80 15.41 -9.45 5.41
N ARG A 81 14.22 -9.22 5.93
CA ARG A 81 13.06 -10.12 5.83
C ARG A 81 11.84 -9.40 5.28
N THR A 82 10.96 -10.16 4.62
CA THR A 82 9.67 -9.67 4.10
C THR A 82 8.65 -9.47 5.23
N THR A 83 8.61 -10.38 6.18
CA THR A 83 7.61 -10.45 7.24
C THR A 83 8.20 -10.17 8.61
N PHE A 84 7.59 -9.28 9.37
CA PHE A 84 7.76 -9.20 10.82
C PHE A 84 6.63 -9.96 11.52
N THR A 85 6.91 -10.50 12.70
CA THR A 85 5.96 -11.31 13.47
C THR A 85 5.13 -10.44 14.43
N LEU A 86 3.99 -10.98 14.88
CA LEU A 86 3.18 -10.35 15.94
C LEU A 86 4.01 -10.15 17.22
N GLU A 87 4.90 -11.06 17.53
CA GLU A 87 5.74 -10.99 18.72
C GLU A 87 6.72 -9.81 18.65
N GLU A 88 7.31 -9.54 17.47
CA GLU A 88 8.16 -8.37 17.22
C GLU A 88 7.34 -7.06 17.36
N VAL A 89 6.11 -7.03 16.86
CA VAL A 89 5.20 -5.89 17.02
C VAL A 89 4.89 -5.62 18.49
N LYS A 90 4.55 -6.66 19.26
CA LYS A 90 4.29 -6.55 20.70
C LYS A 90 5.51 -6.01 21.46
N GLN A 91 6.68 -6.59 21.21
CA GLN A 91 7.93 -6.14 21.83
C GLN A 91 8.22 -4.66 21.52
N ALA A 92 8.03 -4.23 20.27
CA ALA A 92 8.21 -2.83 19.89
C ALA A 92 7.23 -1.92 20.62
N ILE A 93 5.95 -2.27 20.71
CA ILE A 93 4.94 -1.48 21.41
C ILE A 93 5.23 -1.41 22.92
N GLU A 94 5.60 -2.51 23.52
CA GLU A 94 5.95 -2.56 24.97
C GLU A 94 7.17 -1.73 25.29
N SER A 95 8.23 -1.78 24.45
CA SER A 95 9.44 -0.99 24.68
C SER A 95 9.18 0.51 24.79
N PHE A 96 8.15 1.03 24.10
CA PHE A 96 7.78 2.44 24.17
C PHE A 96 6.95 2.80 25.41
N ARG A 97 6.31 1.82 26.05
CA ARG A 97 5.59 2.02 27.33
C ARG A 97 6.53 2.13 28.51
N ASP A 98 7.69 1.48 28.42
CA ASP A 98 8.70 1.46 29.48
C ASP A 98 9.66 2.67 29.42
N GLU A 99 9.52 3.53 28.40
CA GLU A 99 10.30 4.76 28.29
C GLU A 99 9.90 5.78 29.38
N ARG A 100 10.87 6.56 29.85
CA ARG A 100 10.63 7.63 30.84
C ARG A 100 9.57 8.64 30.37
N ALA A 101 9.48 8.87 29.04
CA ALA A 101 8.42 9.63 28.39
C ALA A 101 7.66 8.65 27.50
N THR A 102 6.55 8.13 27.99
CA THR A 102 5.71 7.16 27.27
C THR A 102 5.24 7.73 25.95
N THR A 103 5.51 7.00 24.88
CA THR A 103 5.02 7.31 23.53
C THR A 103 4.17 6.15 23.00
N ARG A 104 3.31 6.43 22.01
CA ARG A 104 2.41 5.42 21.46
C ARG A 104 2.67 5.21 19.96
N VAL A 105 2.50 3.98 19.52
CA VAL A 105 2.41 3.63 18.10
C VAL A 105 1.02 4.03 17.62
N GLY A 106 0.97 4.84 16.56
CA GLY A 106 -0.28 5.24 15.91
C GLY A 106 -0.67 4.34 14.76
N VAL A 107 0.35 3.81 14.03
CA VAL A 107 0.12 3.03 12.81
C VAL A 107 1.08 1.85 12.73
N ILE A 108 0.58 0.73 12.21
CA ILE A 108 1.39 -0.35 11.66
C ILE A 108 1.15 -0.36 10.15
N SER A 109 2.22 -0.20 9.37
CA SER A 109 2.19 -0.24 7.92
C SER A 109 2.85 -1.51 7.41
N ILE A 110 2.16 -2.22 6.53
CA ILE A 110 2.65 -3.42 5.87
C ILE A 110 2.72 -3.14 4.36
N GLU A 111 3.87 -3.43 3.74
CA GLU A 111 4.00 -3.54 2.29
C GLU A 111 3.84 -5.00 1.87
N SER A 112 3.05 -5.26 0.84
CA SER A 112 2.95 -6.56 0.16
C SER A 112 2.49 -6.33 -1.29
N LEU A 113 3.24 -6.77 -2.26
CA LEU A 113 4.53 -7.46 -2.32
C LEU A 113 5.71 -6.53 -1.97
N VAL A 114 6.71 -7.05 -1.25
CA VAL A 114 7.89 -6.26 -0.85
C VAL A 114 8.93 -6.25 -1.97
N ARG A 115 9.05 -5.12 -2.68
CA ARG A 115 9.93 -4.99 -3.85
C ARG A 115 11.40 -5.32 -3.56
N ARG A 116 11.91 -4.89 -2.41
CA ARG A 116 13.32 -5.11 -2.00
C ARG A 116 13.62 -6.53 -1.51
N GLN A 117 12.61 -7.39 -1.50
CA GLN A 117 12.68 -8.81 -1.19
C GLN A 117 12.13 -9.63 -2.37
N ASP A 118 12.52 -9.25 -3.59
CA ASP A 118 12.15 -9.92 -4.85
C ASP A 118 10.62 -10.08 -5.02
N ASP A 119 9.88 -9.03 -4.65
CA ASP A 119 8.41 -9.02 -4.64
C ASP A 119 7.78 -10.16 -3.80
N ALA A 120 8.48 -10.62 -2.76
CA ALA A 120 7.95 -11.63 -1.85
C ALA A 120 6.73 -11.12 -1.08
N MET A 121 5.77 -12.02 -0.86
CA MET A 121 4.53 -11.74 -0.14
C MET A 121 4.76 -11.70 1.38
N PHE A 122 4.12 -10.74 2.04
CA PHE A 122 4.02 -10.80 3.51
C PHE A 122 3.20 -12.03 3.94
N ASP A 123 3.60 -12.68 5.02
CA ASP A 123 2.89 -13.85 5.53
C ASP A 123 1.45 -13.50 5.92
N GLY A 124 0.48 -14.17 5.29
CA GLY A 124 -0.95 -13.85 5.43
C GLY A 124 -1.51 -14.19 6.81
N GLU A 125 -0.95 -15.18 7.53
CA GLU A 125 -1.36 -15.50 8.88
C GLU A 125 -0.85 -14.44 9.86
N GLN A 126 0.41 -14.04 9.75
CA GLN A 126 0.96 -12.93 10.53
C GLN A 126 0.20 -11.64 10.27
N MET A 127 -0.12 -11.33 9.01
CA MET A 127 -0.90 -10.16 8.63
C MET A 127 -2.24 -10.11 9.38
N ARG A 128 -2.97 -11.22 9.41
CA ARG A 128 -4.26 -11.32 10.12
C ARG A 128 -4.09 -11.18 11.64
N ARG A 129 -3.14 -11.92 12.23
CA ARG A 129 -2.85 -11.84 13.67
C ARG A 129 -2.45 -10.44 14.12
N ILE A 130 -1.66 -9.74 13.31
CA ILE A 130 -1.25 -8.36 13.57
C ILE A 130 -2.44 -7.42 13.45
N SER A 131 -3.29 -7.58 12.43
CA SER A 131 -4.52 -6.79 12.28
C SER A 131 -5.46 -6.94 13.47
N ASP A 132 -5.70 -8.16 13.94
CA ASP A 132 -6.56 -8.42 15.11
C ASP A 132 -5.98 -7.80 16.38
N TYR A 133 -4.68 -7.91 16.57
CA TYR A 133 -3.99 -7.29 17.70
C TYR A 133 -4.02 -5.76 17.62
N ALA A 134 -3.73 -5.18 16.46
CA ALA A 134 -3.74 -3.73 16.26
C ALA A 134 -5.13 -3.15 16.57
N ARG A 135 -6.19 -3.80 16.09
CA ARG A 135 -7.58 -3.41 16.38
C ARG A 135 -7.88 -3.44 17.89
N ALA A 136 -7.43 -4.46 18.59
CA ALA A 136 -7.60 -4.58 20.04
C ALA A 136 -6.79 -3.55 20.84
N GLN A 137 -5.72 -2.98 20.25
CA GLN A 137 -4.88 -1.94 20.86
C GLN A 137 -5.21 -0.52 20.35
N GLU A 138 -6.24 -0.36 19.56
CA GLU A 138 -6.62 0.91 18.89
C GLU A 138 -5.47 1.51 18.04
N VAL A 139 -4.60 0.65 17.49
CA VAL A 139 -3.55 1.01 16.54
C VAL A 139 -4.08 0.87 15.12
N ARG A 140 -3.89 1.87 14.29
CA ARG A 140 -4.35 1.87 12.90
C ARG A 140 -3.47 1.01 12.00
N MET A 141 -4.06 0.47 10.94
CA MET A 141 -3.38 -0.38 9.96
C MET A 141 -3.39 0.25 8.58
N HIS A 142 -2.23 0.32 7.92
CA HIS A 142 -2.08 0.77 6.54
C HIS A 142 -1.45 -0.32 5.68
N LEU A 143 -2.03 -0.59 4.51
CA LEU A 143 -1.46 -1.46 3.48
C LEU A 143 -0.83 -0.62 2.37
N ASP A 144 0.49 -0.68 2.23
CA ASP A 144 1.12 -0.35 0.94
C ASP A 144 0.94 -1.55 0.00
N GLY A 145 -0.19 -1.54 -0.66
CA GLY A 145 -0.61 -2.54 -1.64
C GLY A 145 -0.28 -2.12 -3.06
N ALA A 146 0.88 -1.52 -3.29
CA ALA A 146 1.28 -1.03 -4.61
C ALA A 146 1.12 -2.07 -5.73
N ARG A 147 1.24 -3.36 -5.39
CA ARG A 147 1.05 -4.52 -6.27
C ARG A 147 -0.01 -5.50 -5.74
N LEU A 148 -0.97 -5.02 -4.97
CA LEU A 148 -2.03 -5.84 -4.35
C LEU A 148 -2.78 -6.70 -5.37
N PHE A 149 -3.02 -6.20 -6.57
CA PHE A 149 -3.74 -6.95 -7.61
C PHE A 149 -2.90 -8.09 -8.21
N VAL A 150 -1.58 -7.96 -8.25
CA VAL A 150 -0.66 -9.07 -8.58
C VAL A 150 -0.71 -10.13 -7.48
N GLU A 151 -0.59 -9.73 -6.22
CA GLU A 151 -0.68 -10.64 -5.07
C GLU A 151 -2.03 -11.36 -5.04
N ALA A 152 -3.13 -10.65 -5.25
CA ALA A 152 -4.48 -11.22 -5.29
C ALA A 152 -4.65 -12.24 -6.43
N ALA A 153 -4.00 -12.00 -7.59
CA ALA A 153 -4.00 -12.94 -8.70
C ALA A 153 -3.28 -14.26 -8.34
N HIS A 154 -2.12 -14.19 -7.66
CA HIS A 154 -1.37 -15.37 -7.23
C HIS A 154 -2.01 -16.11 -6.06
N ARG A 155 -2.63 -15.41 -5.13
CA ARG A 155 -3.34 -16.01 -3.99
C ARG A 155 -4.74 -16.52 -4.34
N GLU A 156 -5.23 -16.22 -5.52
CA GLU A 156 -6.60 -16.53 -5.96
C GLU A 156 -7.69 -15.97 -5.03
N ILE A 157 -7.44 -14.79 -4.45
CA ILE A 157 -8.38 -14.08 -3.58
C ILE A 157 -8.84 -12.78 -4.23
N ALA A 158 -9.96 -12.23 -3.74
CA ALA A 158 -10.35 -10.87 -4.11
C ALA A 158 -9.47 -9.85 -3.37
N PRO A 159 -9.05 -8.74 -4.02
CA PRO A 159 -8.30 -7.67 -3.35
C PRO A 159 -8.96 -7.15 -2.07
N ALA A 160 -10.30 -7.10 -2.05
CA ALA A 160 -11.09 -6.69 -0.90
C ALA A 160 -10.87 -7.58 0.34
N GLN A 161 -10.56 -8.88 0.17
CA GLN A 161 -10.33 -9.77 1.31
C GLN A 161 -9.07 -9.40 2.08
N GLN A 162 -8.00 -9.02 1.38
CA GLN A 162 -6.78 -8.53 2.02
C GLN A 162 -6.97 -7.10 2.54
N ALA A 163 -7.61 -6.25 1.75
CA ALA A 163 -7.92 -4.86 2.11
C ALA A 163 -8.74 -4.75 3.41
N ALA A 164 -9.60 -5.71 3.71
CA ALA A 164 -10.43 -5.74 4.92
C ALA A 164 -9.64 -5.81 6.23
N LEU A 165 -8.36 -6.22 6.19
CA LEU A 165 -7.47 -6.26 7.34
C LEU A 165 -6.91 -4.88 7.74
N PHE A 166 -7.10 -3.85 6.93
CA PHE A 166 -6.47 -2.53 7.05
C PHE A 166 -7.50 -1.42 7.12
N ASP A 167 -7.19 -0.34 7.83
CA ASP A 167 -7.99 0.89 7.83
C ASP A 167 -7.90 1.60 6.47
N THR A 168 -6.69 1.66 5.91
CA THR A 168 -6.44 2.26 4.60
C THR A 168 -5.58 1.37 3.71
N VAL A 169 -5.80 1.46 2.41
CA VAL A 169 -5.11 0.69 1.38
C VAL A 169 -4.63 1.63 0.28
N PHE A 170 -3.35 1.56 -0.01
CA PHE A 170 -2.73 2.22 -1.15
C PHE A 170 -2.58 1.24 -2.32
N VAL A 171 -2.90 1.67 -3.54
CA VAL A 171 -2.72 0.92 -4.79
C VAL A 171 -2.06 1.80 -5.83
N SER A 172 -1.00 1.30 -6.49
CA SER A 172 -0.35 2.01 -7.59
C SER A 172 -1.07 1.77 -8.91
N LEU A 173 -1.53 2.83 -9.57
CA LEU A 173 -2.16 2.72 -10.88
C LEU A 173 -1.14 2.52 -12.02
N SER A 174 0.10 2.94 -11.82
CA SER A 174 1.15 2.77 -12.83
C SER A 174 1.77 1.37 -12.89
N LYS A 175 1.69 0.60 -11.78
CA LYS A 175 2.27 -0.74 -11.72
C LYS A 175 1.35 -1.84 -12.27
N CYS A 176 0.04 -1.65 -12.12
CA CYS A 176 -0.95 -2.67 -12.49
C CYS A 176 -1.92 -2.22 -13.59
N PHE A 177 -2.16 -0.93 -13.78
CA PHE A 177 -3.26 -0.43 -14.62
C PHE A 177 -2.79 0.50 -15.74
N ASN A 178 -1.54 0.36 -16.18
CA ASN A 178 -0.93 1.07 -17.31
C ASN A 178 -1.03 2.61 -17.27
N SER A 179 -1.38 3.19 -16.13
CA SER A 179 -1.32 4.64 -15.97
C SER A 179 0.14 5.12 -15.97
N ALA A 180 0.43 6.25 -16.61
CA ALA A 180 1.78 6.81 -16.68
C ALA A 180 2.34 7.16 -15.29
N SER A 181 1.47 7.52 -14.36
CA SER A 181 1.74 7.85 -12.97
C SER A 181 0.45 7.61 -12.18
N SER A 182 0.44 7.93 -10.90
CA SER A 182 -0.72 7.96 -10.02
C SER A 182 -0.99 6.70 -9.22
N ALA A 183 -1.85 6.88 -8.25
CA ALA A 183 -2.25 5.87 -7.29
C ALA A 183 -3.67 6.14 -6.78
N ILE A 184 -4.20 5.19 -6.06
CA ILE A 184 -5.42 5.30 -5.25
C ILE A 184 -5.05 5.08 -3.77
N LEU A 185 -5.65 5.90 -2.91
CA LEU A 185 -5.73 5.66 -1.48
C LEU A 185 -7.19 5.43 -1.12
N ALA A 186 -7.52 4.29 -0.51
CA ALA A 186 -8.88 3.93 -0.15
C ALA A 186 -8.99 3.69 1.37
N GLY A 187 -10.14 4.01 1.95
CA GLY A 187 -10.39 3.90 3.38
C GLY A 187 -11.84 4.18 3.76
N TYR A 188 -12.09 4.54 5.02
CA TYR A 188 -13.38 5.01 5.50
C TYR A 188 -13.71 6.39 4.90
N ALA A 189 -15.01 6.70 4.76
CA ALA A 189 -15.46 7.96 4.17
C ALA A 189 -14.94 9.18 4.94
N ASP A 190 -15.14 9.23 6.25
CA ASP A 190 -14.68 10.34 7.10
C ASP A 190 -13.15 10.57 7.00
N PHE A 191 -12.37 9.50 6.79
CA PHE A 191 -10.93 9.59 6.62
C PHE A 191 -10.56 10.19 5.25
N ILE A 192 -11.26 9.80 4.19
CA ILE A 192 -10.96 10.22 2.82
C ILE A 192 -11.47 11.64 2.53
N ASP A 193 -12.57 12.07 3.11
CA ASP A 193 -13.18 13.40 2.85
C ASP A 193 -12.22 14.55 3.15
N ASP A 194 -11.43 14.45 4.21
CA ASP A 194 -10.46 15.48 4.59
C ASP A 194 -9.19 15.51 3.71
N PHE A 195 -8.96 14.44 2.91
CA PHE A 195 -7.74 14.32 2.10
C PHE A 195 -7.65 15.31 0.94
N TYR A 196 -8.75 15.82 0.43
CA TYR A 196 -8.71 16.77 -0.68
C TYR A 196 -7.87 18.00 -0.34
N HIS A 197 -8.09 18.60 0.82
CA HIS A 197 -7.33 19.77 1.27
C HIS A 197 -5.88 19.41 1.62
N THR A 198 -5.67 18.31 2.33
CA THR A 198 -4.33 17.85 2.70
C THR A 198 -3.50 17.51 1.46
N ARG A 199 -4.06 16.80 0.47
CA ARG A 199 -3.41 16.54 -0.81
C ARG A 199 -3.01 17.83 -1.52
N ARG A 200 -3.89 18.84 -1.56
CA ARG A 200 -3.63 20.14 -2.18
C ARG A 200 -2.50 20.89 -1.46
N MET A 201 -2.48 20.87 -0.14
CA MET A 201 -1.45 21.50 0.70
C MET A 201 -0.05 20.94 0.39
N PHE A 202 0.05 19.62 0.12
CA PHE A 202 1.29 18.96 -0.29
C PHE A 202 1.57 19.04 -1.80
N GLY A 203 0.87 19.89 -2.56
CA GLY A 203 1.09 20.07 -3.99
C GLY A 203 0.54 18.94 -4.88
N GLY A 204 -0.30 18.07 -4.34
CA GLY A 204 -0.81 16.88 -5.02
C GLY A 204 -2.10 17.10 -5.85
N SER A 205 -2.57 18.34 -6.03
CA SER A 205 -3.73 18.64 -6.88
C SER A 205 -3.28 18.99 -8.29
N LEU A 206 -3.43 18.05 -9.22
CA LEU A 206 -3.19 18.29 -10.64
C LEU A 206 -4.34 19.11 -11.25
N ALA A 207 -4.05 20.01 -12.15
CA ALA A 207 -5.09 20.79 -12.86
C ALA A 207 -6.05 19.88 -13.63
N GLN A 208 -5.50 18.82 -14.24
CA GLN A 208 -6.22 17.75 -14.91
C GLN A 208 -5.50 16.41 -14.70
N ALA A 209 -6.21 15.40 -14.27
CA ALA A 209 -5.71 14.04 -14.04
C ALA A 209 -6.49 12.97 -14.83
N TRP A 210 -7.51 13.40 -15.60
CA TRP A 210 -8.37 12.50 -16.34
C TRP A 210 -7.64 11.52 -17.27
N PRO A 211 -6.51 11.87 -17.93
CA PRO A 211 -5.84 10.91 -18.81
C PRO A 211 -5.35 9.68 -18.05
N GLN A 212 -4.69 9.91 -16.90
CA GLN A 212 -4.20 8.84 -16.04
C GLN A 212 -5.35 8.01 -15.46
N ALA A 213 -6.41 8.69 -15.00
CA ALA A 213 -7.59 8.05 -14.43
C ALA A 213 -8.35 7.20 -15.48
N ALA A 214 -8.53 7.72 -16.69
CA ALA A 214 -9.22 7.01 -17.75
C ALA A 214 -8.48 5.74 -18.20
N VAL A 215 -7.15 5.79 -18.28
CA VAL A 215 -6.34 4.60 -18.60
C VAL A 215 -6.49 3.56 -17.50
N ALA A 216 -6.31 3.94 -16.24
CA ALA A 216 -6.45 3.01 -15.12
C ALA A 216 -7.85 2.39 -15.04
N LEU A 217 -8.88 3.19 -15.26
CA LEU A 217 -10.28 2.74 -15.27
C LEU A 217 -10.55 1.69 -16.37
N HIS A 218 -9.94 1.88 -17.55
CA HIS A 218 -10.07 0.92 -18.67
C HIS A 218 -9.52 -0.47 -18.29
N TYR A 219 -8.41 -0.54 -17.55
CA TYR A 219 -7.78 -1.81 -17.18
C TYR A 219 -8.30 -2.40 -15.86
N ALA A 220 -9.04 -1.64 -15.06
CA ALA A 220 -9.42 -2.03 -13.70
C ALA A 220 -10.20 -3.36 -13.62
N ASP A 221 -11.10 -3.62 -14.56
CA ASP A 221 -11.93 -4.83 -14.57
C ASP A 221 -11.22 -6.07 -15.09
N TYR A 222 -10.19 -5.90 -15.89
CA TYR A 222 -9.57 -7.01 -16.64
C TYR A 222 -8.23 -7.44 -16.06
N PHE A 223 -7.56 -6.59 -15.29
CA PHE A 223 -6.16 -6.79 -14.87
C PHE A 223 -5.89 -8.18 -14.29
N ILE A 224 -6.70 -8.66 -13.33
CA ILE A 224 -6.45 -9.96 -12.67
C ILE A 224 -6.58 -11.11 -13.67
N ALA A 225 -7.59 -11.07 -14.53
CA ALA A 225 -7.81 -12.12 -15.54
C ALA A 225 -6.69 -12.13 -16.58
N ASP A 226 -6.31 -10.96 -17.08
CA ASP A 226 -5.23 -10.80 -18.07
C ASP A 226 -3.87 -11.20 -17.49
N TYR A 227 -3.60 -10.79 -16.25
CA TYR A 227 -2.38 -11.16 -15.55
C TYR A 227 -2.26 -12.68 -15.37
N ARG A 228 -3.34 -13.35 -14.93
CA ARG A 228 -3.37 -14.81 -14.78
C ARG A 228 -3.16 -15.53 -16.11
N ALA A 229 -3.79 -15.06 -17.17
CA ALA A 229 -3.62 -15.61 -18.50
C ALA A 229 -2.16 -15.46 -18.99
N ALA A 230 -1.58 -14.28 -18.82
CA ALA A 230 -0.19 -14.01 -19.17
C ALA A 230 0.78 -14.87 -18.34
N TRP A 231 0.56 -14.97 -17.02
CA TRP A 231 1.37 -15.81 -16.14
C TRP A 231 1.35 -17.28 -16.57
N SER A 232 0.16 -17.84 -16.78
CA SER A 232 0.01 -19.22 -17.22
C SER A 232 0.69 -19.50 -18.57
N ALA A 233 0.75 -18.50 -19.45
CA ALA A 233 1.42 -18.63 -20.75
C ALA A 233 2.95 -18.62 -20.63
N VAL A 234 3.53 -17.89 -19.66
CA VAL A 234 4.99 -17.75 -19.51
C VAL A 234 5.59 -18.70 -18.46
N GLU A 235 4.80 -19.25 -17.57
CA GLU A 235 5.26 -20.16 -16.51
C GLU A 235 6.06 -21.36 -17.02
N PRO A 236 5.67 -22.05 -18.14
CA PRO A 236 6.47 -23.14 -18.69
C PRO A 236 7.86 -22.68 -19.18
N LEU A 237 7.97 -21.43 -19.66
CA LEU A 237 9.26 -20.86 -20.04
C LEU A 237 10.16 -20.65 -18.82
N PHE A 238 9.63 -20.11 -17.72
CA PHE A 238 10.39 -19.95 -16.48
C PHE A 238 10.84 -21.30 -15.94
N GLN A 239 9.97 -22.30 -15.90
CA GLN A 239 10.32 -23.67 -15.50
C GLN A 239 11.43 -24.27 -16.38
N HIS A 240 11.41 -24.01 -17.68
CA HIS A 240 12.47 -24.45 -18.60
C HIS A 240 13.80 -23.75 -18.30
N LEU A 241 13.78 -22.43 -18.10
CA LEU A 241 14.98 -21.63 -17.76
C LEU A 241 15.56 -22.05 -16.39
N ASP A 242 14.73 -22.27 -15.40
CA ASP A 242 15.15 -22.78 -14.09
C ASP A 242 15.77 -24.20 -14.17
N GLY A 243 15.40 -24.99 -15.18
CA GLY A 243 16.00 -26.27 -15.50
C GLY A 243 17.40 -26.18 -16.13
N ASP A 244 17.76 -25.05 -16.74
CA ASP A 244 19.00 -24.85 -17.48
C ASP A 244 20.14 -24.42 -16.51
N ALA A 245 21.18 -25.28 -16.43
CA ALA A 245 22.33 -25.03 -15.56
C ALA A 245 23.15 -23.81 -16.00
N ALA A 246 23.22 -23.51 -17.30
CA ALA A 246 23.94 -22.35 -17.82
C ALA A 246 23.20 -21.05 -17.49
N PHE A 247 21.87 -21.06 -17.57
CA PHE A 247 21.04 -19.92 -17.19
C PHE A 247 21.17 -19.62 -15.70
N ARG A 248 21.05 -20.64 -14.82
CA ARG A 248 21.22 -20.47 -13.36
C ARG A 248 22.60 -19.97 -12.95
N ALA A 249 23.64 -20.27 -13.73
CA ALA A 249 24.99 -19.79 -13.45
C ALA A 249 25.21 -18.33 -13.90
N ALA A 250 24.31 -17.80 -14.74
CA ALA A 250 24.40 -16.44 -15.29
C ALA A 250 23.55 -15.41 -14.54
N VAL A 251 22.60 -15.88 -13.71
CA VAL A 251 21.67 -15.08 -12.90
C VAL A 251 22.03 -15.22 -11.43
#